data_a3d453afeb36fe4833d3da42609d6f43
#
_entry.id   a3d453afeb36fe4833d3da42609d6f43
#
_cell.length_a   1.000
_cell.length_b   1.000
_cell.length_c   1.000
_cell.angle_alpha   90.00
_cell.angle_beta   90.00
_cell.angle_gamma   90.00
#
_symmetry.space_group_name_H-M   'P 1'
#
loop_
_entity.id
_entity.type
_entity.pdbx_description
1 polymer ?
#
loop_
_entity_poly.entity_id
_entity_poly.type
_entity_poly.pdbx_seq_one_letter_code
_entity_poly.pdbx_strand_id
1 'polypeptide(L)'
;KVDTTAPTVSWSAATDNIGTVTGALTSGDTTDDTALVLSGTNESGSSVKVYNSSTELGNATVSGTSWSYSATVANGTTYQFNVKATDLAGNTSVATSNFAVTGDTTAPTANLSAATDNVGNITGTLTSGDTTDDTALVLSGTNESGSSVKVYNGTTELDNATVSGTSWSYTATLVDGTTYQFNVKETDLAGNTSNATPNFA
;
A
#
# COMPACT_ATOMS: atom_id res chain seq x y z
N LYS A 1 -26.35 12.11 41.27
CA LYS A 1 -26.58 10.82 40.58
C LYS A 1 -25.30 10.03 40.67
N VAL A 2 -25.39 8.80 41.09
CA VAL A 2 -24.24 7.84 41.04
C VAL A 2 -24.27 7.18 39.68
N ASP A 3 -23.11 7.07 39.03
CA ASP A 3 -22.91 6.33 37.79
C ASP A 3 -21.72 5.38 37.95
N THR A 4 -21.93 4.11 37.71
CA THR A 4 -20.93 3.04 37.81
C THR A 4 -20.81 2.22 36.52
N THR A 5 -21.46 2.71 35.45
CA THR A 5 -21.46 2.03 34.14
C THR A 5 -20.34 2.57 33.27
N ALA A 6 -19.47 1.70 32.79
CA ALA A 6 -18.41 2.10 31.86
C ALA A 6 -19.00 2.53 30.50
N PRO A 7 -18.45 3.57 29.85
CA PRO A 7 -18.94 4.05 28.57
C PRO A 7 -18.63 3.06 27.44
N THR A 8 -19.40 3.14 26.35
CA THR A 8 -19.14 2.39 25.13
C THR A 8 -18.18 3.15 24.23
N VAL A 9 -17.28 2.41 23.56
CA VAL A 9 -16.39 2.93 22.51
C VAL A 9 -16.21 1.88 21.43
N SER A 10 -16.15 2.31 20.17
CA SER A 10 -15.87 1.42 19.05
C SER A 10 -14.80 1.99 18.13
N TRP A 11 -14.12 1.10 17.44
CA TRP A 11 -13.25 1.37 16.31
C TRP A 11 -14.07 1.33 15.02
N SER A 12 -13.90 2.29 14.11
CA SER A 12 -14.58 2.29 12.81
C SER A 12 -13.60 2.13 11.65
N ALA A 13 -12.52 2.90 11.62
CA ALA A 13 -11.56 2.86 10.52
C ALA A 13 -10.16 3.36 10.93
N ALA A 14 -9.17 2.85 10.22
CA ALA A 14 -7.89 3.50 9.97
C ALA A 14 -7.86 3.84 8.49
N THR A 15 -7.61 5.09 8.14
CA THR A 15 -7.72 5.57 6.76
C THR A 15 -6.37 6.04 6.26
N ASP A 16 -5.91 5.41 5.18
CA ASP A 16 -4.78 5.83 4.37
C ASP A 16 -5.26 6.86 3.34
N ASN A 17 -4.59 8.00 3.24
CA ASN A 17 -4.93 9.06 2.30
C ASN A 17 -3.73 9.52 1.44
N ILE A 18 -2.64 8.75 1.46
CA ILE A 18 -1.38 9.05 0.75
C ILE A 18 -1.12 7.98 -0.32
N GLY A 19 -0.27 8.29 -1.28
CA GLY A 19 0.22 7.33 -2.27
C GLY A 19 -0.79 6.91 -3.33
N THR A 20 -0.55 5.74 -3.90
CA THR A 20 -1.37 5.15 -4.99
C THR A 20 -2.41 4.16 -4.49
N VAL A 21 -2.22 3.62 -3.29
CA VAL A 21 -3.17 2.73 -2.60
C VAL A 21 -3.74 3.50 -1.42
N THR A 22 -5.00 3.89 -1.48
CA THR A 22 -5.66 4.72 -0.46
C THR A 22 -7.00 4.14 -0.04
N GLY A 23 -7.48 4.52 1.13
CA GLY A 23 -8.78 4.12 1.64
C GLY A 23 -8.75 3.56 3.06
N ALA A 24 -9.82 2.85 3.43
CA ALA A 24 -9.90 2.21 4.73
C ALA A 24 -9.03 0.94 4.76
N LEU A 25 -8.13 0.88 5.73
CA LEU A 25 -7.28 -0.27 5.98
C LEU A 25 -8.03 -1.37 6.72
N THR A 26 -7.59 -2.61 6.53
CA THR A 26 -7.95 -3.77 7.36
C THR A 26 -6.81 -4.10 8.34
N SER A 27 -7.14 -4.79 9.43
CA SER A 27 -6.11 -5.14 10.42
C SER A 27 -5.10 -6.12 9.82
N GLY A 28 -3.84 -5.73 9.81
CA GLY A 28 -2.71 -6.44 9.21
C GLY A 28 -2.14 -5.80 7.96
N ASP A 29 -2.80 -4.77 7.42
CA ASP A 29 -2.32 -4.06 6.23
C ASP A 29 -1.05 -3.24 6.49
N THR A 30 -0.39 -2.90 5.39
CA THR A 30 0.71 -1.92 5.33
C THR A 30 0.19 -0.58 4.81
N THR A 31 0.89 0.52 5.13
CA THR A 31 0.53 1.88 4.71
C THR A 31 1.78 2.74 4.52
N ASP A 32 1.80 3.57 3.49
CA ASP A 32 2.81 4.62 3.30
C ASP A 32 2.40 5.95 3.99
N ASP A 33 1.18 6.02 4.55
CA ASP A 33 0.70 7.18 5.29
C ASP A 33 1.33 7.26 6.68
N THR A 34 2.23 8.22 6.85
CA THR A 34 2.92 8.48 8.14
C THR A 34 2.08 9.26 9.15
N ALA A 35 0.88 9.72 8.76
CA ALA A 35 -0.06 10.48 9.59
C ALA A 35 -1.47 9.89 9.55
N LEU A 36 -1.56 8.59 9.76
CA LEU A 36 -2.75 7.75 9.60
C LEU A 36 -3.94 8.25 10.44
N VAL A 37 -5.10 8.42 9.81
CA VAL A 37 -6.32 8.88 10.50
C VAL A 37 -7.09 7.68 11.07
N LEU A 38 -7.15 7.62 12.41
CA LEU A 38 -7.93 6.65 13.18
C LEU A 38 -9.26 7.26 13.58
N SER A 39 -10.36 6.51 13.52
CA SER A 39 -11.68 7.02 13.85
C SER A 39 -12.62 5.95 14.42
N GLY A 40 -13.69 6.41 15.08
CA GLY A 40 -14.71 5.54 15.64
C GLY A 40 -15.82 6.29 16.33
N THR A 41 -16.60 5.55 17.14
CA THR A 41 -17.69 6.12 17.92
C THR A 41 -17.44 5.98 19.41
N ASN A 42 -18.05 6.85 20.21
CA ASN A 42 -17.98 6.89 21.65
C ASN A 42 -19.33 7.31 22.25
N GLU A 43 -19.51 7.04 23.53
CA GLU A 43 -20.64 7.57 24.29
C GLU A 43 -20.53 9.10 24.40
N SER A 44 -21.68 9.78 24.27
CA SER A 44 -21.74 11.25 24.36
C SER A 44 -21.20 11.74 25.71
N GLY A 45 -20.30 12.72 25.68
CA GLY A 45 -19.66 13.30 26.86
C GLY A 45 -18.48 12.51 27.40
N SER A 46 -18.13 11.35 26.82
CA SER A 46 -16.91 10.63 27.18
C SER A 46 -15.67 11.20 26.48
N SER A 47 -14.51 11.03 27.10
CA SER A 47 -13.19 11.24 26.47
C SER A 47 -12.67 9.92 25.92
N VAL A 48 -11.86 9.98 24.86
CA VAL A 48 -11.27 8.78 24.22
C VAL A 48 -9.75 8.91 24.22
N LYS A 49 -9.07 7.85 24.64
CA LYS A 49 -7.61 7.72 24.58
C LYS A 49 -7.23 6.61 23.63
N VAL A 50 -6.19 6.87 22.83
CA VAL A 50 -5.61 5.93 21.86
C VAL A 50 -4.34 5.32 22.42
N TYR A 51 -4.15 4.02 22.17
CA TYR A 51 -3.01 3.24 22.63
C TYR A 51 -2.37 2.47 21.47
N ASN A 52 -1.07 2.21 21.61
CA ASN A 52 -0.37 1.15 20.89
C ASN A 52 -0.12 0.00 21.89
N SER A 53 -0.87 -1.08 21.77
CA SER A 53 -0.93 -2.14 22.78
C SER A 53 -1.30 -1.59 24.17
N SER A 54 -0.37 -1.55 25.11
CA SER A 54 -0.55 -0.99 26.45
C SER A 54 -0.03 0.46 26.59
N THR A 55 0.68 0.98 25.60
CA THR A 55 1.29 2.32 25.65
C THR A 55 0.29 3.37 25.19
N GLU A 56 -0.02 4.35 26.05
CA GLU A 56 -0.87 5.49 25.71
C GLU A 56 -0.16 6.39 24.71
N LEU A 57 -0.84 6.70 23.59
CA LEU A 57 -0.37 7.62 22.56
C LEU A 57 -0.91 9.05 22.77
N GLY A 58 -2.14 9.17 23.26
CA GLY A 58 -2.74 10.47 23.54
C GLY A 58 -4.27 10.47 23.52
N ASN A 59 -4.82 11.67 23.63
CA ASN A 59 -6.27 11.88 23.58
C ASN A 59 -6.74 12.04 22.14
N ALA A 60 -7.81 11.35 21.78
CA ALA A 60 -8.51 11.60 20.52
C ALA A 60 -9.32 12.90 20.59
N THR A 61 -9.53 13.51 19.42
CA THR A 61 -10.50 14.60 19.26
C THR A 61 -11.89 13.99 19.25
N VAL A 62 -12.78 14.42 20.16
CA VAL A 62 -14.15 13.95 20.27
C VAL A 62 -15.10 15.04 19.79
N SER A 63 -16.07 14.67 18.95
CA SER A 63 -17.16 15.52 18.48
C SER A 63 -18.50 14.77 18.61
N GLY A 64 -19.26 15.09 19.65
CA GLY A 64 -20.50 14.39 19.98
C GLY A 64 -20.27 12.91 20.32
N THR A 65 -20.68 12.02 19.45
CA THR A 65 -20.51 10.56 19.58
C THR A 65 -19.46 9.97 18.63
N SER A 66 -18.61 10.81 18.04
CA SER A 66 -17.54 10.40 17.14
C SER A 66 -16.19 10.86 17.66
N TRP A 67 -15.15 10.07 17.45
CA TRP A 67 -13.77 10.42 17.75
C TRP A 67 -12.85 10.24 16.55
N SER A 68 -11.78 11.02 16.52
CA SER A 68 -10.70 10.87 15.54
C SER A 68 -9.34 11.14 16.20
N TYR A 69 -8.30 10.53 15.65
CA TYR A 69 -6.92 10.67 16.09
C TYR A 69 -5.97 10.52 14.90
N SER A 70 -4.99 11.43 14.76
CA SER A 70 -3.92 11.26 13.78
C SER A 70 -2.74 10.57 14.45
N ALA A 71 -2.48 9.34 14.04
CA ALA A 71 -1.39 8.53 14.56
C ALA A 71 -0.15 8.67 13.67
N THR A 72 1.00 8.95 14.29
CA THR A 72 2.29 8.89 13.57
C THR A 72 2.71 7.44 13.40
N VAL A 73 2.96 7.04 12.14
CA VAL A 73 3.38 5.69 11.75
C VAL A 73 4.79 5.79 11.15
N ALA A 74 5.72 5.01 11.70
CA ALA A 74 7.11 4.97 11.25
C ALA A 74 7.35 3.78 10.32
N ASN A 75 8.22 3.95 9.33
CA ASN A 75 8.65 2.90 8.41
C ASN A 75 9.17 1.66 9.15
N GLY A 76 8.80 0.47 8.70
CA GLY A 76 9.21 -0.82 9.25
C GLY A 76 8.63 -1.12 10.64
N THR A 77 7.66 -0.33 11.15
CA THR A 77 7.11 -0.49 12.50
C THR A 77 5.67 -0.96 12.45
N THR A 78 5.36 -2.06 13.16
CA THR A 78 3.99 -2.55 13.33
C THR A 78 3.39 -1.98 14.62
N TYR A 79 2.24 -1.36 14.48
CA TYR A 79 1.43 -0.81 15.57
C TYR A 79 0.24 -1.72 15.88
N GLN A 80 -0.20 -1.71 17.13
CA GLN A 80 -1.37 -2.45 17.62
C GLN A 80 -2.33 -1.43 18.26
N PHE A 81 -3.03 -0.68 17.42
CA PHE A 81 -3.91 0.40 17.89
C PHE A 81 -5.15 -0.15 18.60
N ASN A 82 -5.49 0.45 19.73
CA ASN A 82 -6.74 0.24 20.44
C ASN A 82 -7.15 1.51 21.17
N VAL A 83 -8.39 1.57 21.63
CA VAL A 83 -8.92 2.74 22.32
C VAL A 83 -9.68 2.36 23.58
N LYS A 84 -9.71 3.31 24.55
CA LYS A 84 -10.55 3.28 25.73
C LYS A 84 -11.29 4.61 25.85
N ALA A 85 -12.53 4.56 26.35
CA ALA A 85 -13.29 5.76 26.68
C ALA A 85 -13.44 5.90 28.20
N THR A 86 -13.52 7.14 28.67
CA THR A 86 -13.79 7.48 30.06
C THR A 86 -14.95 8.49 30.10
N ASP A 87 -16.01 8.20 30.87
CA ASP A 87 -17.18 9.06 31.05
C ASP A 87 -16.93 10.20 32.05
N LEU A 88 -17.95 11.02 32.24
CA LEU A 88 -17.91 12.16 33.19
C LEU A 88 -17.87 11.70 34.66
N ALA A 89 -18.27 10.46 34.97
CA ALA A 89 -18.24 9.92 36.33
C ALA A 89 -16.88 9.28 36.66
N GLY A 90 -16.00 9.12 35.64
CA GLY A 90 -14.68 8.52 35.77
C GLY A 90 -14.64 7.01 35.49
N ASN A 91 -15.76 6.40 35.04
CA ASN A 91 -15.75 5.00 34.64
C ASN A 91 -15.04 4.85 33.30
N THR A 92 -14.16 3.84 33.19
CA THR A 92 -13.38 3.59 31.98
C THR A 92 -13.75 2.25 31.34
N SER A 93 -13.93 2.26 30.03
CA SER A 93 -14.24 1.07 29.24
C SER A 93 -13.07 0.07 29.21
N VAL A 94 -13.36 -1.19 28.87
CA VAL A 94 -12.33 -2.10 28.37
C VAL A 94 -11.76 -1.56 27.05
N ALA A 95 -10.51 -1.95 26.72
CA ALA A 95 -9.93 -1.59 25.42
C ALA A 95 -10.68 -2.32 24.29
N THR A 96 -10.78 -1.65 23.13
CA THR A 96 -11.18 -2.35 21.90
C THR A 96 -10.17 -3.43 21.55
N SER A 97 -10.52 -4.35 20.65
CA SER A 97 -9.54 -5.26 20.04
C SER A 97 -8.43 -4.46 19.34
N ASN A 98 -7.22 -5.03 19.32
CA ASN A 98 -6.10 -4.41 18.61
C ASN A 98 -6.36 -4.40 17.09
N PHE A 99 -6.07 -3.27 16.47
CA PHE A 99 -6.01 -3.08 15.03
C PHE A 99 -4.55 -2.97 14.63
N ALA A 100 -4.05 -3.96 13.89
CA ALA A 100 -2.65 -4.00 13.46
C ALA A 100 -2.46 -3.18 12.18
N VAL A 101 -1.40 -2.36 12.12
CA VAL A 101 -0.95 -1.65 10.92
C VAL A 101 0.57 -1.61 10.92
N THR A 102 1.20 -1.83 9.77
CA THR A 102 2.64 -1.67 9.58
C THR A 102 2.91 -0.49 8.67
N GLY A 103 3.75 0.44 9.13
CA GLY A 103 4.23 1.53 8.28
C GLY A 103 5.28 1.02 7.29
N ASP A 104 5.13 1.35 6.02
CA ASP A 104 6.11 1.10 4.97
C ASP A 104 6.16 2.28 4.01
N THR A 105 7.26 3.02 4.03
CA THR A 105 7.52 4.16 3.15
C THR A 105 8.68 3.89 2.19
N THR A 106 9.05 2.61 2.02
CA THR A 106 10.17 2.20 1.18
C THR A 106 9.65 1.75 -0.17
N ALA A 107 9.99 2.49 -1.22
CA ALA A 107 9.60 2.10 -2.57
C ALA A 107 10.29 0.79 -2.99
N PRO A 108 9.59 -0.12 -3.70
CA PRO A 108 10.14 -1.35 -4.23
C PRO A 108 11.20 -1.07 -5.31
N THR A 109 11.93 -2.11 -5.69
CA THR A 109 12.92 -2.03 -6.78
C THR A 109 12.42 -2.78 -8.00
N ALA A 110 11.94 -2.02 -8.99
CA ALA A 110 11.49 -2.60 -10.26
C ALA A 110 12.64 -3.22 -11.05
N ASN A 111 12.39 -4.36 -11.68
CA ASN A 111 13.36 -5.07 -12.50
C ASN A 111 12.73 -5.57 -13.80
N LEU A 112 13.30 -5.16 -14.95
CA LEU A 112 13.05 -5.73 -16.28
C LEU A 112 14.28 -6.60 -16.63
N SER A 113 14.11 -7.93 -16.57
CA SER A 113 15.22 -8.88 -16.71
C SER A 113 15.43 -9.34 -18.13
N ALA A 114 14.36 -9.47 -18.93
CA ALA A 114 14.45 -9.99 -20.28
C ALA A 114 13.33 -9.45 -21.19
N ALA A 115 13.69 -9.30 -22.47
CA ALA A 115 12.79 -9.25 -23.60
C ALA A 115 13.11 -10.46 -24.48
N THR A 116 12.14 -11.33 -24.73
CA THR A 116 12.37 -12.63 -25.37
C THR A 116 11.67 -12.70 -26.71
N ASP A 117 12.47 -12.91 -27.76
CA ASP A 117 12.03 -13.25 -29.10
C ASP A 117 11.83 -14.77 -29.20
N ASN A 118 10.67 -15.22 -29.63
CA ASN A 118 10.35 -16.63 -29.78
C ASN A 118 9.84 -16.98 -31.20
N VAL A 119 10.06 -16.09 -32.17
CA VAL A 119 9.58 -16.21 -33.55
C VAL A 119 10.78 -16.21 -34.52
N GLY A 120 10.61 -16.83 -35.70
CA GLY A 120 11.59 -16.82 -36.76
C GLY A 120 12.82 -17.74 -36.56
N ASN A 121 13.91 -17.41 -37.24
CA ASN A 121 15.13 -18.18 -37.22
C ASN A 121 16.17 -17.71 -36.18
N ILE A 122 15.96 -16.52 -35.64
CA ILE A 122 16.80 -15.91 -34.59
C ILE A 122 15.94 -15.70 -33.40
N THR A 123 16.08 -16.50 -32.36
CA THR A 123 15.27 -16.48 -31.16
C THR A 123 16.13 -16.40 -29.92
N GLY A 124 15.55 -15.93 -28.82
CA GLY A 124 16.20 -15.85 -27.51
C GLY A 124 16.03 -14.52 -26.83
N THR A 125 16.84 -14.29 -25.81
CA THR A 125 16.83 -13.02 -25.07
C THR A 125 17.51 -11.94 -25.89
N LEU A 126 16.80 -10.85 -26.09
CA LEU A 126 17.31 -9.65 -26.78
C LEU A 126 18.18 -8.82 -25.82
N THR A 127 19.09 -8.06 -26.40
CA THR A 127 19.79 -6.96 -25.74
C THR A 127 19.25 -5.63 -26.23
N SER A 128 19.37 -4.57 -25.42
CA SER A 128 18.89 -3.24 -25.82
C SER A 128 19.61 -2.77 -27.08
N GLY A 129 18.83 -2.39 -28.10
CA GLY A 129 19.29 -1.99 -29.44
C GLY A 129 19.14 -3.09 -30.51
N ASP A 130 18.73 -4.31 -30.12
CA ASP A 130 18.46 -5.38 -31.07
C ASP A 130 17.18 -5.12 -31.89
N THR A 131 17.07 -5.84 -33.02
CA THR A 131 15.83 -5.89 -33.82
C THR A 131 15.21 -7.29 -33.73
N THR A 132 13.89 -7.37 -33.81
CA THR A 132 13.12 -8.61 -33.70
C THR A 132 12.08 -8.69 -34.83
N ASP A 133 11.75 -9.91 -35.28
CA ASP A 133 10.59 -10.19 -36.11
C ASP A 133 9.36 -10.65 -35.29
N ASP A 134 9.53 -10.74 -33.95
CA ASP A 134 8.45 -11.11 -33.04
C ASP A 134 7.53 -9.91 -32.78
N THR A 135 6.30 -9.96 -33.29
CA THR A 135 5.28 -8.93 -33.09
C THR A 135 4.52 -9.06 -31.77
N ALA A 136 4.83 -10.08 -30.95
CA ALA A 136 4.23 -10.36 -29.66
C ALA A 136 5.31 -10.60 -28.57
N LEU A 137 6.25 -9.66 -28.48
CA LEU A 137 7.45 -9.75 -27.65
C LEU A 137 7.13 -9.94 -26.17
N VAL A 138 7.74 -10.95 -25.55
CA VAL A 138 7.54 -11.22 -24.11
C VAL A 138 8.60 -10.49 -23.29
N LEU A 139 8.11 -9.53 -22.47
CA LEU A 139 8.89 -8.86 -21.43
C LEU A 139 8.71 -9.60 -20.10
N SER A 140 9.76 -9.73 -19.32
CA SER A 140 9.69 -10.37 -18.00
C SER A 140 10.71 -9.82 -17.01
N GLY A 141 10.44 -10.06 -15.73
CA GLY A 141 11.32 -9.63 -14.65
C GLY A 141 10.90 -10.17 -13.29
N THR A 142 11.48 -9.57 -12.25
CA THR A 142 11.17 -9.89 -10.85
C THR A 142 10.50 -8.71 -10.17
N ASN A 143 9.72 -8.99 -9.14
CA ASN A 143 8.98 -8.04 -8.32
C ASN A 143 8.96 -8.48 -6.86
N GLU A 144 8.62 -7.58 -5.95
CA GLU A 144 8.32 -7.92 -4.57
C GLU A 144 7.01 -8.70 -4.47
N SER A 145 6.91 -9.58 -3.47
CA SER A 145 5.69 -10.35 -3.25
C SER A 145 4.51 -9.45 -2.93
N GLY A 146 3.42 -9.58 -3.68
CA GLY A 146 2.20 -8.80 -3.52
C GLY A 146 2.21 -7.45 -4.24
N SER A 147 3.31 -7.03 -4.84
CA SER A 147 3.38 -5.80 -5.63
C SER A 147 2.69 -5.94 -6.99
N SER A 148 2.40 -4.82 -7.62
CA SER A 148 1.93 -4.70 -8.99
C SER A 148 3.02 -4.10 -9.87
N VAL A 149 3.06 -4.50 -11.15
CA VAL A 149 4.04 -4.00 -12.13
C VAL A 149 3.32 -3.40 -13.32
N LYS A 150 3.69 -2.17 -13.69
CA LYS A 150 3.20 -1.47 -14.88
C LYS A 150 4.30 -1.35 -15.91
N VAL A 151 3.96 -1.61 -17.16
CA VAL A 151 4.86 -1.54 -18.32
C VAL A 151 4.62 -0.24 -19.09
N TYR A 152 5.70 0.38 -19.54
CA TYR A 152 5.70 1.63 -20.26
C TYR A 152 6.49 1.54 -21.57
N ASN A 153 6.14 2.38 -22.53
CA ASN A 153 6.98 2.74 -23.67
C ASN A 153 7.40 4.20 -23.50
N GLY A 154 8.63 4.44 -23.11
CA GLY A 154 9.11 5.74 -22.65
C GLY A 154 8.30 6.24 -21.45
N THR A 155 7.51 7.31 -21.64
CA THR A 155 6.61 7.87 -20.62
C THR A 155 5.16 7.40 -20.77
N THR A 156 4.84 6.65 -21.83
CA THR A 156 3.47 6.20 -22.10
C THR A 156 3.24 4.87 -21.40
N GLU A 157 2.26 4.84 -20.49
CA GLU A 157 1.79 3.61 -19.85
C GLU A 157 1.11 2.72 -20.89
N LEU A 158 1.52 1.44 -20.95
CA LEU A 158 0.93 0.44 -21.84
C LEU A 158 -0.16 -0.35 -21.09
N ASP A 159 0.21 -1.09 -20.05
CA ASP A 159 -0.73 -1.85 -19.22
C ASP A 159 -0.04 -2.44 -17.98
N ASN A 160 -0.83 -3.14 -17.14
CA ASN A 160 -0.31 -3.93 -16.04
C ASN A 160 0.29 -5.24 -16.56
N ALA A 161 1.43 -5.64 -16.00
CA ALA A 161 1.99 -6.96 -16.20
C ALA A 161 1.20 -8.03 -15.42
N THR A 162 1.23 -9.27 -15.90
CA THR A 162 0.76 -10.42 -15.14
C THR A 162 1.81 -10.80 -14.10
N VAL A 163 1.43 -10.73 -12.82
CA VAL A 163 2.32 -11.06 -11.69
C VAL A 163 1.99 -12.46 -11.17
N SER A 164 3.03 -13.27 -10.88
CA SER A 164 2.93 -14.58 -10.26
C SER A 164 4.02 -14.74 -9.19
N GLY A 165 3.64 -14.57 -7.93
CA GLY A 165 4.57 -14.55 -6.80
C GLY A 165 5.55 -13.38 -6.89
N THR A 166 6.83 -13.67 -7.12
CA THR A 166 7.90 -12.67 -7.26
C THR A 166 8.41 -12.53 -8.70
N SER A 167 7.61 -12.93 -9.68
CA SER A 167 7.92 -12.81 -11.11
C SER A 167 6.75 -12.19 -11.85
N TRP A 168 7.05 -11.46 -12.90
CA TRP A 168 6.05 -10.86 -13.76
C TRP A 168 6.37 -11.11 -15.25
N SER A 169 5.35 -11.06 -16.09
CA SER A 169 5.45 -11.08 -17.54
C SER A 169 4.43 -10.17 -18.21
N TYR A 170 4.77 -9.67 -19.38
CA TYR A 170 3.92 -8.85 -20.23
C TYR A 170 4.21 -9.14 -21.69
N THR A 171 3.18 -9.32 -22.52
CA THR A 171 3.32 -9.48 -23.97
C THR A 171 3.06 -8.13 -24.64
N ALA A 172 4.11 -7.54 -25.20
CA ALA A 172 4.02 -6.29 -25.93
C ALA A 172 3.69 -6.55 -27.41
N THR A 173 2.67 -5.86 -27.95
CA THR A 173 2.38 -5.88 -29.37
C THR A 173 3.27 -4.89 -30.10
N LEU A 174 4.08 -5.34 -31.05
CA LEU A 174 5.00 -4.53 -31.83
C LEU A 174 4.50 -4.28 -33.25
N VAL A 175 4.82 -3.11 -33.78
CA VAL A 175 4.50 -2.69 -35.15
C VAL A 175 5.79 -2.52 -35.92
N ASP A 176 5.83 -3.07 -37.12
CA ASP A 176 6.99 -3.02 -38.02
C ASP A 176 7.49 -1.58 -38.25
N GLY A 177 8.80 -1.42 -38.26
CA GLY A 177 9.47 -0.13 -38.43
C GLY A 177 9.40 0.81 -37.21
N THR A 178 8.90 0.34 -36.05
CA THR A 178 8.76 1.14 -34.83
C THR A 178 9.84 0.79 -33.81
N THR A 179 10.47 1.81 -33.21
CA THR A 179 11.38 1.64 -32.07
C THR A 179 10.60 1.84 -30.76
N TYR A 180 10.77 0.93 -29.83
CA TYR A 180 10.17 0.97 -28.50
C TYR A 180 11.22 1.27 -27.43
N GLN A 181 10.78 1.79 -26.29
CA GLN A 181 11.62 2.16 -25.15
C GLN A 181 10.95 1.57 -23.89
N PHE A 182 11.01 0.25 -23.73
CA PHE A 182 10.33 -0.41 -22.61
C PHE A 182 11.00 -0.12 -21.29
N ASN A 183 10.20 0.20 -20.30
CA ASN A 183 10.58 0.29 -18.91
C ASN A 183 9.41 -0.12 -18.01
N VAL A 184 9.67 -0.36 -16.75
CA VAL A 184 8.65 -0.76 -15.79
C VAL A 184 8.75 0.04 -14.50
N LYS A 185 7.61 0.19 -13.84
CA LYS A 185 7.50 0.65 -12.45
C LYS A 185 6.75 -0.39 -11.64
N GLU A 186 7.12 -0.50 -10.39
CA GLU A 186 6.54 -1.41 -9.43
C GLU A 186 5.88 -0.61 -8.30
N THR A 187 4.70 -1.06 -7.85
CA THR A 187 4.00 -0.49 -6.70
C THR A 187 3.75 -1.60 -5.69
N ASP A 188 4.19 -1.39 -4.44
CA ASP A 188 4.02 -2.33 -3.34
C ASP A 188 2.61 -2.30 -2.72
N LEU A 189 2.41 -3.11 -1.68
CA LEU A 189 1.12 -3.19 -0.96
C LEU A 189 0.79 -1.95 -0.15
N ALA A 190 1.80 -1.16 0.24
CA ALA A 190 1.62 0.08 0.98
C ALA A 190 1.27 1.27 0.07
N GLY A 191 1.51 1.16 -1.25
CA GLY A 191 1.27 2.22 -2.23
C GLY A 191 2.54 2.94 -2.69
N ASN A 192 3.73 2.58 -2.17
CA ASN A 192 4.98 3.16 -2.64
C ASN A 192 5.27 2.69 -4.07
N THR A 193 5.65 3.62 -4.93
CA THR A 193 5.96 3.34 -6.34
C THR A 193 7.44 3.57 -6.62
N SER A 194 8.09 2.61 -7.28
CA SER A 194 9.49 2.68 -7.69
C SER A 194 9.76 3.76 -8.73
N ASN A 195 11.03 4.14 -8.89
CA ASN A 195 11.48 4.76 -10.12
C ASN A 195 11.31 3.77 -11.30
N ALA A 196 11.19 4.32 -12.51
CA ALA A 196 11.22 3.48 -13.70
C ALA A 196 12.59 2.81 -13.86
N THR A 197 12.60 1.57 -14.39
CA THR A 197 13.85 0.94 -14.84
C THR A 197 14.48 1.76 -15.98
N PRO A 198 15.79 1.59 -16.27
CA PRO A 198 16.35 2.09 -17.52
C PRO A 198 15.56 1.57 -18.72
N ASN A 199 15.48 2.39 -19.78
CA ASN A 199 14.82 1.99 -21.02
C ASN A 199 15.56 0.81 -21.67
N PHE A 200 14.81 -0.19 -22.06
CA PHE A 200 15.21 -1.26 -22.97
C PHE A 200 14.69 -0.88 -24.37
N ALA A 201 15.58 -0.62 -25.32
CA ALA A 201 15.25 -0.15 -26.66
C ALA A 201 15.32 -1.29 -27.67
#